data_0cae3c25db409c8e426b0c61d3c77a1b
#
_entry.id   0cae3c25db409c8e426b0c61d3c77a1b
#
_cell.length_a   1.000
_cell.length_b   1.000
_cell.length_c   1.000
_cell.angle_alpha   90.00
_cell.angle_beta   90.00
_cell.angle_gamma   90.00
#
_symmetry.space_group_name_H-M   'P 1'
#
loop_
_entity.id
_entity.type
_entity.pdbx_description
1 polymer ?
#
loop_
_entity_poly.entity_id
_entity_poly.type
_entity_poly.pdbx_seq_one_letter_code
_entity_poly.pdbx_strand_id
1 'polypeptide(L)'
;MLLLLTLVSILVSPFLANAGTPTAPVGGALEREATEAFNHAEYDQVLKLWYSLPSEATASKPLIRLAFQSTLRLGRPEEALTLYQRLIPTDQPDDPALLRPLALSFLTSHVSDREEYVRITAYTILAELGLPETQAVLEDGLLDTSVLVRTRAADAIGKAGLAGKSGPLRRALNDAMPAVRIAAMKALSEAKVIDIMPYLIEVGRTDDGPESVFAYAALYRLGKQDMLTDITGAATLPDPDVRMAALGVLGQLKRPSSLSVLSQGIYDPEPSVRAFAAGALGDYGQASGVGPLTHALGDDSARVRAVAATSLGRLGIHDNHPLLRALTRDADMQVRASAVEGLLRLGDTSAIVLAAELAKHPNPSIRAAAAHALAATSDKHAVEILQTLLQDQQPQPRLFAVKALGKSGAPVTPLLKKILQDTDVAIRLAAAGSLLQQLRHPTTAPKAR
;
A
#
# COMPACT_ATOMS: atom_id res chain seq x y z
N MET A 1 2.92 -6.46 29.09
CA MET A 1 2.18 -5.18 29.13
C MET A 1 3.08 -4.15 29.78
N LEU A 2 4.12 -3.69 29.10
CA LEU A 2 4.97 -2.52 29.44
C LEU A 2 6.14 -2.49 28.43
N LEU A 3 5.94 -1.94 27.23
CA LEU A 3 7.04 -1.61 26.29
C LEU A 3 6.46 -0.97 25.00
N LEU A 4 5.78 0.18 25.16
CA LEU A 4 5.28 0.99 24.02
C LEU A 4 5.65 2.47 24.21
N LEU A 5 6.84 2.75 24.74
CA LEU A 5 7.24 4.14 25.11
C LEU A 5 8.60 4.58 24.56
N THR A 6 9.08 4.01 23.48
CA THR A 6 10.26 4.57 22.83
C THR A 6 10.09 4.56 21.32
N LEU A 7 9.76 5.70 20.75
CA LEU A 7 10.21 6.17 19.45
C LEU A 7 9.29 7.27 18.90
N VAL A 8 9.56 8.49 19.24
CA VAL A 8 9.68 9.60 18.28
C VAL A 8 10.34 10.76 19.04
N SER A 9 11.67 10.74 19.14
CA SER A 9 12.45 11.93 19.46
C SER A 9 12.69 12.69 18.16
N ILE A 10 11.77 13.59 17.80
CA ILE A 10 12.04 14.60 16.78
C ILE A 10 12.22 15.93 17.50
N LEU A 11 13.43 16.48 17.33
CA LEU A 11 13.94 17.76 17.76
C LEU A 11 12.88 18.88 17.80
N VAL A 12 12.63 19.39 19.00
CA VAL A 12 11.95 20.68 19.19
C VAL A 12 12.98 21.63 19.78
N SER A 13 13.43 22.61 18.98
CA SER A 13 14.22 23.75 19.47
C SER A 13 13.37 24.62 20.40
N PRO A 14 13.92 25.10 21.53
CA PRO A 14 13.20 26.01 22.41
C PRO A 14 13.23 27.43 21.85
N PHE A 15 12.07 28.02 21.59
CA PHE A 15 11.94 29.47 21.39
C PHE A 15 11.73 30.15 22.74
N LEU A 16 12.67 31.02 23.09
CA LEU A 16 12.67 31.85 24.29
C LEU A 16 11.50 32.84 24.31
N ALA A 17 10.81 32.88 25.44
CA ALA A 17 9.78 33.84 25.73
C ALA A 17 10.35 35.20 26.12
N ASN A 18 9.76 36.28 25.61
CA ASN A 18 9.98 37.64 26.07
C ASN A 18 8.79 38.07 26.99
N ALA A 19 9.12 38.54 28.15
CA ALA A 19 8.15 38.86 29.20
C ALA A 19 7.52 40.25 29.03
N GLY A 20 6.19 40.29 29.10
CA GLY A 20 5.39 41.47 29.27
C GLY A 20 4.11 41.11 29.97
N THR A 21 3.99 41.47 31.27
CA THR A 21 2.78 41.27 32.06
C THR A 21 1.65 42.14 31.56
N PRO A 22 0.49 41.54 31.22
CA PRO A 22 -0.80 41.92 31.81
C PRO A 22 -1.63 40.69 32.18
N THR A 23 -2.62 40.90 33.02
CA THR A 23 -3.61 39.95 33.56
C THR A 23 -3.95 38.83 32.59
N ALA A 24 -3.45 37.62 32.87
CA ALA A 24 -3.63 36.48 32.02
C ALA A 24 -5.13 36.08 31.96
N PRO A 25 -5.75 36.00 30.79
CA PRO A 25 -7.06 35.39 30.64
C PRO A 25 -7.00 33.94 31.13
N VAL A 26 -8.12 33.42 31.64
CA VAL A 26 -8.26 32.03 32.13
C VAL A 26 -7.62 30.98 31.26
N GLY A 27 -7.51 31.23 29.92
CA GLY A 27 -6.82 30.40 28.96
C GLY A 27 -5.30 30.27 29.16
N GLY A 28 -4.62 31.29 29.69
CA GLY A 28 -3.15 31.27 29.84
C GLY A 28 -2.66 30.41 31.01
N ALA A 29 -3.49 30.16 32.01
CA ALA A 29 -3.17 29.24 33.11
C ALA A 29 -3.32 27.79 32.67
N LEU A 30 -4.44 27.47 32.02
CA LEU A 30 -4.69 26.14 31.44
C LEU A 30 -3.65 25.74 30.36
N GLU A 31 -3.21 26.70 29.55
CA GLU A 31 -2.19 26.46 28.55
C GLU A 31 -0.83 26.11 29.17
N ARG A 32 -0.46 26.75 30.26
CA ARG A 32 0.77 26.43 31.00
C ARG A 32 0.69 25.06 31.65
N GLU A 33 -0.43 24.75 32.34
CA GLU A 33 -0.67 23.45 32.96
C GLU A 33 -0.67 22.33 31.89
N ALA A 34 -1.32 22.53 30.72
CA ALA A 34 -1.32 21.59 29.63
C ALA A 34 0.08 21.40 29.02
N THR A 35 0.89 22.46 28.94
CA THR A 35 2.27 22.39 28.50
C THR A 35 3.15 21.57 29.43
N GLU A 36 2.98 21.77 30.72
CA GLU A 36 3.68 21.04 31.79
C GLU A 36 3.30 19.55 31.73
N ALA A 37 2.02 19.23 31.71
CA ALA A 37 1.53 17.85 31.55
C ALA A 37 2.05 17.18 30.28
N PHE A 38 2.06 17.90 29.16
CA PHE A 38 2.59 17.38 27.91
C PHE A 38 4.08 17.05 27.98
N ASN A 39 4.88 17.93 28.62
CA ASN A 39 6.32 17.73 28.80
C ASN A 39 6.64 16.54 29.73
N HIS A 40 5.74 16.22 30.66
CA HIS A 40 5.82 15.01 31.48
C HIS A 40 5.19 13.76 30.85
N ALA A 41 4.80 13.83 29.57
CA ALA A 41 4.12 12.75 28.83
C ALA A 41 2.75 12.33 29.45
N GLU A 42 2.12 13.21 30.21
CA GLU A 42 0.81 13.02 30.81
C GLU A 42 -0.31 13.42 29.82
N TYR A 43 -0.35 12.75 28.68
CA TYR A 43 -1.24 13.12 27.56
C TYR A 43 -2.72 13.06 27.89
N ASP A 44 -3.16 12.13 28.74
CA ASP A 44 -4.54 12.07 29.23
C ASP A 44 -4.89 13.29 30.11
N GLN A 45 -3.92 13.84 30.85
CA GLN A 45 -4.13 15.05 31.62
C GLN A 45 -4.32 16.26 30.72
N VAL A 46 -3.54 16.37 29.64
CA VAL A 46 -3.73 17.42 28.62
C VAL A 46 -5.16 17.37 28.07
N LEU A 47 -5.66 16.17 27.74
CA LEU A 47 -7.03 16.01 27.23
C LEU A 47 -8.10 16.32 28.30
N LYS A 48 -7.89 15.99 29.59
CA LYS A 48 -8.80 16.41 30.67
C LYS A 48 -8.88 17.92 30.74
N LEU A 49 -7.76 18.63 30.69
CA LEU A 49 -7.73 20.10 30.67
C LEU A 49 -8.44 20.65 29.42
N TRP A 50 -8.23 20.03 28.24
CA TRP A 50 -8.93 20.37 27.02
C TRP A 50 -10.45 20.25 27.17
N TYR A 51 -10.96 19.13 27.68
CA TYR A 51 -12.40 18.89 27.86
C TYR A 51 -13.02 19.70 28.99
N SER A 52 -12.22 20.27 29.90
CA SER A 52 -12.72 21.14 30.99
C SER A 52 -13.02 22.57 30.53
N LEU A 53 -12.68 22.92 29.27
CA LEU A 53 -12.95 24.25 28.71
C LEU A 53 -14.46 24.51 28.65
N PRO A 54 -14.93 25.68 29.17
CA PRO A 54 -16.34 26.05 29.11
C PRO A 54 -16.90 26.19 27.69
N SER A 55 -16.04 26.56 26.77
CA SER A 55 -16.32 26.61 25.33
C SER A 55 -15.02 26.35 24.56
N GLU A 56 -15.05 25.34 23.73
CA GLU A 56 -13.91 25.01 22.83
C GLU A 56 -13.62 26.13 21.81
N ALA A 57 -14.60 27.01 21.54
CA ALA A 57 -14.45 28.15 20.63
C ALA A 57 -13.45 29.20 21.12
N THR A 58 -13.15 29.21 22.45
CA THR A 58 -12.22 30.17 23.08
C THR A 58 -10.81 29.63 23.26
N ALA A 59 -10.55 28.40 22.79
CA ALA A 59 -9.24 27.77 22.96
C ALA A 59 -8.16 28.44 22.13
N SER A 60 -7.00 28.65 22.71
CA SER A 60 -5.83 29.15 21.99
C SER A 60 -5.28 28.09 21.01
N LYS A 61 -4.72 28.53 19.87
CA LYS A 61 -4.08 27.62 18.92
C LYS A 61 -2.99 26.72 19.55
N PRO A 62 -2.13 27.22 20.50
CA PRO A 62 -1.19 26.38 21.21
C PRO A 62 -1.86 25.24 22.00
N LEU A 63 -2.94 25.52 22.72
CA LEU A 63 -3.66 24.51 23.48
C LEU A 63 -4.32 23.47 22.57
N ILE A 64 -4.94 23.88 21.46
CA ILE A 64 -5.46 22.95 20.44
C ILE A 64 -4.33 22.06 19.89
N ARG A 65 -3.14 22.61 19.66
CA ARG A 65 -1.98 21.86 19.17
C ARG A 65 -1.50 20.83 20.19
N LEU A 66 -1.45 21.18 21.47
CA LEU A 66 -1.10 20.24 22.56
C LEU A 66 -2.12 19.10 22.65
N ALA A 67 -3.42 19.42 22.60
CA ALA A 67 -4.49 18.41 22.57
C ALA A 67 -4.37 17.50 21.34
N PHE A 68 -4.14 18.08 20.15
CA PHE A 68 -3.92 17.32 18.91
C PHE A 68 -2.72 16.37 19.04
N GLN A 69 -1.59 16.83 19.53
CA GLN A 69 -0.41 15.99 19.71
C GLN A 69 -0.65 14.89 20.76
N SER A 70 -1.39 15.21 21.82
CA SER A 70 -1.74 14.23 22.86
C SER A 70 -2.66 13.14 22.34
N THR A 71 -3.67 13.49 21.51
CA THR A 71 -4.54 12.48 20.85
C THR A 71 -3.75 11.55 19.93
N LEU A 72 -2.75 12.08 19.18
CA LEU A 72 -1.87 11.26 18.36
C LEU A 72 -1.02 10.29 19.21
N ARG A 73 -0.50 10.75 20.35
CA ARG A 73 0.31 9.92 21.27
C ARG A 73 -0.52 8.82 21.93
N LEU A 74 -1.80 9.07 22.15
CA LEU A 74 -2.75 8.11 22.72
C LEU A 74 -3.40 7.19 21.69
N GLY A 75 -3.06 7.33 20.39
CA GLY A 75 -3.62 6.51 19.32
C GLY A 75 -5.12 6.77 19.08
N ARG A 76 -5.56 8.04 19.19
CA ARG A 76 -6.95 8.48 18.99
C ARG A 76 -7.09 9.33 17.71
N PRO A 77 -7.00 8.72 16.52
CA PRO A 77 -6.91 9.47 15.26
C PRO A 77 -8.18 10.25 14.91
N GLU A 78 -9.37 9.78 15.28
CA GLU A 78 -10.64 10.46 15.02
C GLU A 78 -10.75 11.76 15.83
N GLU A 79 -10.33 11.73 17.11
CA GLU A 79 -10.26 12.93 17.93
C GLU A 79 -9.19 13.90 17.39
N ALA A 80 -8.04 13.37 16.98
CA ALA A 80 -6.98 14.16 16.35
C ALA A 80 -7.46 14.83 15.07
N LEU A 81 -8.27 14.17 14.24
CA LEU A 81 -8.84 14.75 13.03
C LEU A 81 -9.74 15.95 13.35
N THR A 82 -10.56 15.84 14.39
CA THR A 82 -11.43 16.96 14.86
C THR A 82 -10.60 18.16 15.29
N LEU A 83 -9.51 17.93 16.02
CA LEU A 83 -8.60 18.99 16.45
C LEU A 83 -7.80 19.58 15.28
N TYR A 84 -7.40 18.74 14.31
CA TYR A 84 -6.75 19.19 13.09
C TYR A 84 -7.63 20.17 12.31
N GLN A 85 -8.92 19.86 12.14
CA GLN A 85 -9.87 20.72 11.42
C GLN A 85 -10.06 22.10 12.10
N ARG A 86 -9.84 22.18 13.41
CA ARG A 86 -9.83 23.46 14.17
C ARG A 86 -8.52 24.22 13.99
N LEU A 87 -7.39 23.51 13.93
CA LEU A 87 -6.08 24.12 13.71
C LEU A 87 -5.94 24.68 12.30
N ILE A 88 -6.47 23.96 11.32
CA ILE A 88 -6.38 24.25 9.90
C ILE A 88 -7.82 24.26 9.34
N PRO A 89 -8.52 25.41 9.34
CA PRO A 89 -9.82 25.54 8.70
C PRO A 89 -9.79 25.17 7.22
N THR A 90 -10.95 24.79 6.67
CA THR A 90 -11.06 24.26 5.30
C THR A 90 -10.68 25.24 4.21
N ASP A 91 -10.68 26.54 4.49
CA ASP A 91 -10.27 27.63 3.61
C ASP A 91 -8.76 27.91 3.63
N GLN A 92 -8.02 27.24 4.51
CA GLN A 92 -6.56 27.36 4.60
C GLN A 92 -5.87 26.14 3.97
N PRO A 93 -4.64 26.34 3.41
CA PRO A 93 -3.85 25.23 2.92
C PRO A 93 -3.46 24.28 4.07
N ASP A 94 -3.42 23.00 3.75
CA ASP A 94 -3.00 21.98 4.72
C ASP A 94 -1.56 22.15 5.17
N ASP A 95 -1.30 21.89 6.45
CA ASP A 95 0.05 21.81 7.00
C ASP A 95 0.53 20.35 6.95
N PRO A 96 1.49 20.01 6.06
CA PRO A 96 2.02 18.66 5.96
C PRO A 96 2.64 18.15 7.26
N ALA A 97 3.18 19.05 8.10
CA ALA A 97 3.78 18.68 9.39
C ALA A 97 2.74 18.19 10.41
N LEU A 98 1.48 18.59 10.27
CA LEU A 98 0.37 18.12 11.09
C LEU A 98 -0.40 16.99 10.40
N LEU A 99 -0.61 17.09 9.08
CA LEU A 99 -1.42 16.13 8.33
C LEU A 99 -0.75 14.76 8.22
N ARG A 100 0.58 14.71 8.04
CA ARG A 100 1.32 13.46 7.95
C ARG A 100 1.24 12.62 9.23
N PRO A 101 1.53 13.15 10.45
CA PRO A 101 1.35 12.38 11.68
C PRO A 101 -0.10 11.94 11.93
N LEU A 102 -1.07 12.78 11.56
CA LEU A 102 -2.48 12.43 11.63
C LEU A 102 -2.81 11.21 10.75
N ALA A 103 -2.44 11.25 9.48
CA ALA A 103 -2.69 10.15 8.57
C ALA A 103 -1.96 8.86 9.02
N LEU A 104 -0.73 8.98 9.52
CA LEU A 104 0.00 7.83 10.06
C LEU A 104 -0.67 7.24 11.29
N SER A 105 -1.23 8.08 12.17
CA SER A 105 -1.95 7.64 13.38
C SER A 105 -3.16 6.76 13.05
N PHE A 106 -3.90 7.05 11.96
CA PHE A 106 -4.97 6.17 11.50
C PHE A 106 -4.48 4.75 11.20
N LEU A 107 -3.31 4.60 10.60
CA LEU A 107 -2.75 3.28 10.30
C LEU A 107 -2.24 2.58 11.56
N THR A 108 -1.45 3.29 12.37
CA THR A 108 -0.75 2.70 13.52
C THR A 108 -1.66 2.40 14.70
N SER A 109 -2.79 3.08 14.85
CA SER A 109 -3.77 2.77 15.89
C SER A 109 -4.59 1.51 15.60
N HIS A 110 -4.71 1.11 14.32
CA HIS A 110 -5.51 -0.04 13.91
C HIS A 110 -4.67 -1.32 13.66
N VAL A 111 -3.37 -1.28 13.89
CA VAL A 111 -2.52 -2.49 13.78
C VAL A 111 -2.79 -3.52 14.88
N SER A 112 -3.45 -3.12 15.95
CA SER A 112 -3.86 -3.99 17.08
C SER A 112 -5.38 -4.12 17.18
N ASP A 113 -6.11 -3.81 16.11
CA ASP A 113 -7.57 -3.90 16.09
C ASP A 113 -8.04 -5.34 16.36
N ARG A 114 -9.22 -5.48 16.98
CA ARG A 114 -9.80 -6.79 17.26
C ARG A 114 -10.14 -7.55 15.97
N GLU A 115 -10.61 -6.83 14.98
CA GLU A 115 -10.99 -7.39 13.68
C GLU A 115 -9.75 -7.67 12.83
N GLU A 116 -9.54 -8.93 12.48
CA GLU A 116 -8.40 -9.38 11.68
C GLU A 116 -8.28 -8.62 10.36
N TYR A 117 -9.41 -8.42 9.65
CA TYR A 117 -9.40 -7.74 8.35
C TYR A 117 -8.92 -6.28 8.44
N VAL A 118 -9.17 -5.61 9.57
CA VAL A 118 -8.69 -4.25 9.83
C VAL A 118 -7.16 -4.26 9.98
N ARG A 119 -6.63 -5.19 10.79
CA ARG A 119 -5.18 -5.36 10.95
C ARG A 119 -4.50 -5.67 9.62
N ILE A 120 -5.05 -6.62 8.84
CA ILE A 120 -4.53 -6.96 7.50
C ILE A 120 -4.52 -5.72 6.59
N THR A 121 -5.58 -4.91 6.63
CA THR A 121 -5.67 -3.69 5.82
C THR A 121 -4.61 -2.69 6.23
N ALA A 122 -4.43 -2.44 7.53
CA ALA A 122 -3.41 -1.51 8.05
C ALA A 122 -2.00 -1.96 7.62
N TYR A 123 -1.64 -3.21 7.85
CA TYR A 123 -0.32 -3.74 7.46
C TYR A 123 -0.12 -3.80 5.95
N THR A 124 -1.17 -4.05 5.16
CA THR A 124 -1.09 -4.00 3.70
C THR A 124 -0.73 -2.59 3.22
N ILE A 125 -1.38 -1.56 3.77
CA ILE A 125 -1.10 -0.17 3.43
C ILE A 125 0.31 0.24 3.90
N LEU A 126 0.70 -0.14 5.10
CA LEU A 126 2.07 0.09 5.61
C LEU A 126 3.12 -0.55 4.71
N ALA A 127 2.84 -1.77 4.20
CA ALA A 127 3.71 -2.44 3.25
C ALA A 127 3.74 -1.74 1.88
N GLU A 128 2.62 -1.20 1.39
CA GLU A 128 2.60 -0.41 0.15
C GLU A 128 3.41 0.90 0.30
N LEU A 129 3.37 1.49 1.49
CA LEU A 129 4.07 2.74 1.77
C LEU A 129 5.56 2.56 2.10
N GLY A 130 5.99 1.47 2.73
CA GLY A 130 7.38 1.22 3.12
C GLY A 130 7.96 2.37 3.95
N LEU A 131 7.39 2.63 5.15
CA LEU A 131 7.73 3.75 6.03
C LEU A 131 8.75 3.32 7.09
N PRO A 132 10.03 3.77 7.04
CA PRO A 132 11.03 3.37 8.02
C PRO A 132 10.68 3.76 9.48
N GLU A 133 9.96 4.86 9.65
CA GLU A 133 9.52 5.34 10.96
C GLU A 133 8.52 4.42 11.68
N THR A 134 8.00 3.41 11.00
CA THR A 134 7.04 2.43 11.57
C THR A 134 7.72 1.13 12.02
N GLN A 135 9.04 1.09 12.15
CA GLN A 135 9.80 -0.14 12.45
C GLN A 135 9.23 -0.93 13.61
N ALA A 136 9.01 -0.31 14.77
CA ALA A 136 8.50 -1.01 15.96
C ALA A 136 7.14 -1.68 15.68
N VAL A 137 6.22 -0.93 15.04
CA VAL A 137 4.90 -1.43 14.66
C VAL A 137 5.01 -2.63 13.70
N LEU A 138 5.92 -2.56 12.72
CA LEU A 138 6.12 -3.64 11.76
C LEU A 138 6.72 -4.88 12.40
N GLU A 139 7.66 -4.71 13.35
CA GLU A 139 8.27 -5.80 14.08
C GLU A 139 7.27 -6.48 15.03
N ASP A 140 6.37 -5.73 15.67
CA ASP A 140 5.26 -6.27 16.46
C ASP A 140 4.29 -7.08 15.61
N GLY A 141 4.04 -6.66 14.37
CA GLY A 141 3.20 -7.38 13.42
C GLY A 141 3.70 -8.78 13.05
N LEU A 142 4.99 -9.06 13.20
CA LEU A 142 5.55 -10.41 13.03
C LEU A 142 5.12 -11.39 14.13
N LEU A 143 4.52 -10.91 15.20
CA LEU A 143 4.03 -11.71 16.32
C LEU A 143 2.50 -11.85 16.31
N ASP A 144 1.80 -11.31 15.31
CA ASP A 144 0.34 -11.39 15.20
C ASP A 144 -0.14 -12.84 15.08
N THR A 145 -1.33 -13.11 15.59
CA THR A 145 -1.99 -14.40 15.45
C THR A 145 -2.33 -14.75 14.00
N SER A 146 -2.63 -13.73 13.18
CA SER A 146 -2.94 -13.88 11.76
C SER A 146 -1.69 -14.10 10.92
N VAL A 147 -1.67 -15.18 10.16
CA VAL A 147 -0.62 -15.48 9.17
C VAL A 147 -0.49 -14.34 8.15
N LEU A 148 -1.62 -13.79 7.70
CA LEU A 148 -1.63 -12.71 6.71
C LEU A 148 -1.00 -11.44 7.28
N VAL A 149 -1.29 -11.09 8.54
CA VAL A 149 -0.66 -9.94 9.20
C VAL A 149 0.85 -10.15 9.31
N ARG A 150 1.31 -11.31 9.80
CA ARG A 150 2.76 -11.62 9.89
C ARG A 150 3.45 -11.52 8.53
N THR A 151 2.81 -12.07 7.47
CA THR A 151 3.34 -11.99 6.10
C THR A 151 3.44 -10.55 5.61
N ARG A 152 2.39 -9.73 5.82
CA ARG A 152 2.40 -8.31 5.44
C ARG A 152 3.42 -7.50 6.22
N ALA A 153 3.61 -7.80 7.51
CA ALA A 153 4.62 -7.18 8.35
C ALA A 153 6.05 -7.47 7.81
N ALA A 154 6.34 -8.73 7.45
CA ALA A 154 7.61 -9.09 6.83
C ALA A 154 7.86 -8.37 5.49
N ASP A 155 6.86 -8.31 4.61
CA ASP A 155 6.91 -7.55 3.36
C ASP A 155 7.16 -6.05 3.62
N ALA A 156 6.48 -5.49 4.61
CA ALA A 156 6.59 -4.07 4.96
C ALA A 156 7.98 -3.72 5.49
N ILE A 157 8.57 -4.57 6.33
CA ILE A 157 9.95 -4.42 6.83
C ILE A 157 10.94 -4.41 5.65
N GLY A 158 10.75 -5.31 4.69
CA GLY A 158 11.56 -5.34 3.46
C GLY A 158 11.46 -4.05 2.66
N LYS A 159 10.25 -3.60 2.36
CA LYS A 159 10.00 -2.37 1.57
C LYS A 159 10.44 -1.09 2.29
N ALA A 160 10.39 -1.08 3.61
CA ALA A 160 10.91 0.02 4.43
C ALA A 160 12.45 0.08 4.49
N GLY A 161 13.16 -0.91 3.93
CA GLY A 161 14.62 -1.00 3.97
C GLY A 161 15.18 -1.38 5.35
N LEU A 162 14.36 -1.99 6.21
CA LEU A 162 14.69 -2.31 7.60
C LEU A 162 15.20 -3.75 7.78
N ALA A 163 15.08 -4.60 6.75
CA ALA A 163 15.32 -6.04 6.86
C ALA A 163 16.72 -6.41 7.39
N GLY A 164 17.76 -5.68 6.95
CA GLY A 164 19.13 -5.96 7.39
C GLY A 164 19.37 -5.74 8.90
N LYS A 165 18.52 -4.95 9.55
CA LYS A 165 18.65 -4.57 10.97
C LYS A 165 17.62 -5.24 11.88
N SER A 166 16.58 -5.87 11.31
CA SER A 166 15.49 -6.48 12.08
C SER A 166 15.84 -7.87 12.57
N GLY A 167 16.07 -8.01 13.87
CA GLY A 167 16.20 -9.30 14.55
C GLY A 167 14.89 -10.11 14.53
N PRO A 168 13.71 -9.49 14.76
CA PRO A 168 12.43 -10.19 14.63
C PRO A 168 12.21 -10.78 13.23
N LEU A 169 12.58 -10.10 12.15
CA LEU A 169 12.45 -10.64 10.80
C LEU A 169 13.34 -11.88 10.56
N ARG A 170 14.55 -11.91 11.14
CA ARG A 170 15.40 -13.13 11.11
C ARG A 170 14.72 -14.30 11.82
N ARG A 171 14.07 -14.07 12.95
CA ARG A 171 13.31 -15.12 13.65
C ARG A 171 12.12 -15.62 12.84
N ALA A 172 11.52 -14.78 12.01
CA ALA A 172 10.42 -15.13 11.12
C ALA A 172 10.80 -16.18 10.04
N LEU A 173 12.08 -16.43 9.80
CA LEU A 173 12.55 -17.58 9.02
C LEU A 173 12.14 -18.94 9.63
N ASN A 174 11.85 -19.00 10.93
CA ASN A 174 11.38 -20.18 11.63
C ASN A 174 9.87 -20.12 11.96
N ASP A 175 9.10 -19.28 11.28
CA ASP A 175 7.65 -19.23 11.45
C ASP A 175 7.03 -20.59 11.04
N ALA A 176 5.97 -21.00 11.73
CA ALA A 176 5.25 -22.22 11.41
C ALA A 176 4.68 -22.23 9.98
N MET A 177 4.36 -21.03 9.44
CA MET A 177 3.69 -20.89 8.15
C MET A 177 4.65 -20.54 7.03
N PRO A 178 4.70 -21.32 5.93
CA PRO A 178 5.57 -21.08 4.78
C PRO A 178 5.47 -19.65 4.20
N ALA A 179 4.27 -19.08 4.14
CA ALA A 179 4.07 -17.74 3.60
C ALA A 179 4.86 -16.67 4.35
N VAL A 180 4.98 -16.80 5.68
CA VAL A 180 5.76 -15.88 6.52
C VAL A 180 7.26 -16.08 6.30
N ARG A 181 7.71 -17.36 6.26
CA ARG A 181 9.12 -17.68 5.98
C ARG A 181 9.56 -17.17 4.62
N ILE A 182 8.72 -17.36 3.58
CA ILE A 182 8.96 -16.85 2.21
C ILE A 182 9.10 -15.32 2.21
N ALA A 183 8.20 -14.60 2.88
CA ALA A 183 8.30 -13.15 2.97
C ALA A 183 9.58 -12.69 3.67
N ALA A 184 9.98 -13.37 4.75
CA ALA A 184 11.22 -13.10 5.45
C ALA A 184 12.47 -13.40 4.58
N MET A 185 12.52 -14.57 3.90
CA MET A 185 13.60 -14.91 2.96
C MET A 185 13.76 -13.87 1.87
N LYS A 186 12.64 -13.43 1.28
CA LYS A 186 12.64 -12.39 0.25
C LYS A 186 13.22 -11.07 0.79
N ALA A 187 12.68 -10.56 1.89
CA ALA A 187 13.10 -9.27 2.46
C ALA A 187 14.57 -9.29 2.89
N LEU A 188 15.04 -10.34 3.53
CA LEU A 188 16.43 -10.49 3.98
C LEU A 188 17.41 -10.63 2.81
N SER A 189 17.04 -11.39 1.76
CA SER A 189 17.90 -11.55 0.58
C SER A 189 17.98 -10.26 -0.27
N GLU A 190 16.89 -9.49 -0.37
CA GLU A 190 16.88 -8.17 -1.01
C GLU A 190 17.78 -7.17 -0.26
N ALA A 191 17.80 -7.26 1.08
CA ALA A 191 18.71 -6.48 1.93
C ALA A 191 20.15 -7.01 1.96
N LYS A 192 20.49 -8.05 1.18
CA LYS A 192 21.83 -8.66 1.09
C LYS A 192 22.36 -9.22 2.42
N VAL A 193 21.48 -9.77 3.23
CA VAL A 193 21.82 -10.43 4.47
C VAL A 193 22.39 -11.83 4.16
N ILE A 194 23.72 -11.94 4.16
CA ILE A 194 24.44 -13.15 3.68
C ILE A 194 24.38 -14.29 4.70
N ASP A 195 24.30 -14.00 5.98
CA ASP A 195 24.32 -14.97 7.07
C ASP A 195 23.13 -15.96 7.08
N ILE A 196 22.07 -15.69 6.29
CA ILE A 196 20.95 -16.62 6.10
C ILE A 196 21.21 -17.71 5.04
N MET A 197 22.33 -17.66 4.30
CA MET A 197 22.60 -18.63 3.22
C MET A 197 22.55 -20.09 3.64
N PRO A 198 23.11 -20.52 4.81
CA PRO A 198 23.00 -21.91 5.24
C PRO A 198 21.57 -22.38 5.41
N TYR A 199 20.68 -21.52 5.97
CA TYR A 199 19.25 -21.77 6.09
C TYR A 199 18.59 -21.93 4.71
N LEU A 200 18.88 -21.03 3.77
CA LEU A 200 18.32 -21.09 2.41
C LEU A 200 18.74 -22.36 1.65
N ILE A 201 20.00 -22.79 1.81
CA ILE A 201 20.50 -24.02 1.19
C ILE A 201 19.74 -25.22 1.75
N GLU A 202 19.51 -25.27 3.06
CA GLU A 202 18.77 -26.37 3.68
C GLU A 202 17.31 -26.40 3.21
N VAL A 203 16.61 -25.25 3.17
CA VAL A 203 15.24 -25.17 2.64
C VAL A 203 15.19 -25.63 1.19
N GLY A 204 16.09 -25.15 0.34
CA GLY A 204 16.12 -25.55 -1.08
C GLY A 204 16.37 -27.03 -1.30
N ARG A 205 17.06 -27.71 -0.34
CA ARG A 205 17.36 -29.13 -0.42
C ARG A 205 16.24 -30.02 0.12
N THR A 206 15.49 -29.56 1.13
CA THR A 206 14.56 -30.40 1.90
C THR A 206 13.09 -30.14 1.57
N ASP A 207 12.75 -29.00 0.94
CA ASP A 207 11.39 -28.66 0.55
C ASP A 207 11.18 -28.92 -0.94
N ASP A 208 10.12 -29.64 -1.31
CA ASP A 208 9.71 -29.95 -2.70
C ASP A 208 8.55 -29.03 -3.17
N GLY A 209 8.08 -28.15 -2.30
CA GLY A 209 7.01 -27.21 -2.58
C GLY A 209 7.50 -25.83 -3.06
N PRO A 210 6.60 -24.85 -3.10
CA PRO A 210 6.93 -23.49 -3.53
C PRO A 210 8.03 -22.82 -2.70
N GLU A 211 8.23 -23.20 -1.44
CA GLU A 211 9.20 -22.58 -0.55
C GLU A 211 10.63 -22.76 -1.04
N SER A 212 10.97 -23.95 -1.59
CA SER A 212 12.29 -24.22 -2.20
C SER A 212 12.61 -23.22 -3.33
N VAL A 213 11.63 -22.90 -4.17
CA VAL A 213 11.80 -21.94 -5.27
C VAL A 213 12.16 -20.55 -4.75
N PHE A 214 11.51 -20.11 -3.66
CA PHE A 214 11.82 -18.82 -3.04
C PHE A 214 13.18 -18.84 -2.34
N ALA A 215 13.60 -19.98 -1.78
CA ALA A 215 14.95 -20.16 -1.24
C ALA A 215 16.01 -20.06 -2.35
N TYR A 216 15.80 -20.71 -3.50
CA TYR A 216 16.68 -20.54 -4.67
C TYR A 216 16.73 -19.10 -5.16
N ALA A 217 15.57 -18.42 -5.21
CA ALA A 217 15.51 -17.01 -5.57
C ALA A 217 16.31 -16.12 -4.60
N ALA A 218 16.22 -16.40 -3.31
CA ALA A 218 16.98 -15.70 -2.28
C ALA A 218 18.49 -15.95 -2.43
N LEU A 219 18.91 -17.21 -2.63
CA LEU A 219 20.30 -17.57 -2.89
C LEU A 219 20.82 -16.88 -4.16
N TYR A 220 20.03 -16.86 -5.22
CA TYR A 220 20.37 -16.15 -6.45
C TYR A 220 20.62 -14.65 -6.20
N ARG A 221 19.73 -13.98 -5.43
CA ARG A 221 19.90 -12.58 -5.05
C ARG A 221 21.17 -12.35 -4.21
N LEU A 222 21.58 -13.36 -3.41
CA LEU A 222 22.80 -13.32 -2.62
C LEU A 222 24.07 -13.69 -3.39
N GLY A 223 23.96 -13.96 -4.70
CA GLY A 223 25.10 -14.16 -5.60
C GLY A 223 25.32 -15.60 -6.11
N LYS A 224 24.50 -16.57 -5.69
CA LYS A 224 24.54 -17.95 -6.21
C LYS A 224 23.83 -18.03 -7.57
N GLN A 225 24.55 -17.69 -8.64
CA GLN A 225 23.98 -17.57 -10.00
C GLN A 225 23.50 -18.91 -10.58
N ASP A 226 24.05 -20.02 -10.14
CA ASP A 226 23.67 -21.40 -10.48
C ASP A 226 22.21 -21.71 -10.11
N MET A 227 21.67 -21.10 -9.07
CA MET A 227 20.27 -21.26 -8.64
C MET A 227 19.24 -20.87 -9.73
N LEU A 228 19.62 -20.12 -10.74
CA LEU A 228 18.72 -19.81 -11.85
C LEU A 228 18.28 -21.08 -12.60
N THR A 229 19.14 -22.07 -12.69
CA THR A 229 18.83 -23.36 -13.31
C THR A 229 17.77 -24.11 -12.52
N ASP A 230 17.88 -24.13 -11.17
CA ASP A 230 16.92 -24.79 -10.30
C ASP A 230 15.55 -24.09 -10.35
N ILE A 231 15.53 -22.74 -10.33
CA ILE A 231 14.29 -21.97 -10.50
C ILE A 231 13.65 -22.25 -11.86
N THR A 232 14.45 -22.33 -12.93
CA THR A 232 13.95 -22.61 -14.29
C THR A 232 13.38 -24.02 -14.37
N GLY A 233 14.06 -25.02 -13.79
CA GLY A 233 13.60 -26.40 -13.71
C GLY A 233 12.29 -26.54 -12.94
N ALA A 234 12.11 -25.79 -11.88
CA ALA A 234 10.91 -25.80 -11.05
C ALA A 234 9.64 -25.37 -11.84
N ALA A 235 9.79 -24.60 -12.91
CA ALA A 235 8.67 -24.21 -13.78
C ALA A 235 8.07 -25.36 -14.61
N THR A 236 8.67 -26.55 -14.55
CA THR A 236 8.20 -27.75 -15.29
C THR A 236 7.79 -28.89 -14.37
N LEU A 237 7.83 -28.69 -13.04
CA LEU A 237 7.47 -29.72 -12.08
C LEU A 237 5.93 -29.97 -12.09
N PRO A 238 5.50 -31.17 -11.64
CA PRO A 238 4.10 -31.56 -11.66
C PRO A 238 3.19 -30.64 -10.85
N ASP A 239 3.64 -30.12 -9.70
CA ASP A 239 2.87 -29.27 -8.82
C ASP A 239 2.65 -27.88 -9.45
N PRO A 240 1.39 -27.44 -9.71
CA PRO A 240 1.10 -26.14 -10.28
C PRO A 240 1.51 -24.96 -9.38
N ASP A 241 1.53 -25.13 -8.06
CA ASP A 241 1.94 -24.09 -7.14
C ASP A 241 3.43 -23.81 -7.23
N VAL A 242 4.24 -24.88 -7.41
CA VAL A 242 5.69 -24.77 -7.67
C VAL A 242 5.95 -24.09 -9.02
N ARG A 243 5.20 -24.47 -10.08
CA ARG A 243 5.33 -23.79 -11.38
C ARG A 243 4.98 -22.32 -11.31
N MET A 244 3.91 -21.96 -10.61
CA MET A 244 3.53 -20.55 -10.39
C MET A 244 4.59 -19.77 -9.62
N ALA A 245 5.16 -20.37 -8.56
CA ALA A 245 6.25 -19.76 -7.79
C ALA A 245 7.47 -19.49 -8.68
N ALA A 246 7.87 -20.46 -9.49
CA ALA A 246 9.01 -20.35 -10.42
C ALA A 246 8.78 -19.25 -11.45
N LEU A 247 7.62 -19.24 -12.12
CA LEU A 247 7.28 -18.22 -13.11
C LEU A 247 7.26 -16.81 -12.47
N GLY A 248 6.68 -16.66 -11.29
CA GLY A 248 6.65 -15.38 -10.57
C GLY A 248 8.07 -14.87 -10.24
N VAL A 249 8.93 -15.74 -9.75
CA VAL A 249 10.34 -15.42 -9.47
C VAL A 249 11.07 -15.03 -10.76
N LEU A 250 10.93 -15.81 -11.84
CA LEU A 250 11.58 -15.54 -13.12
C LEU A 250 11.15 -14.20 -13.71
N GLY A 251 9.87 -13.85 -13.60
CA GLY A 251 9.36 -12.55 -14.03
C GLY A 251 10.01 -11.39 -13.25
N GLN A 252 10.14 -11.54 -11.92
CA GLN A 252 10.77 -10.53 -11.05
C GLN A 252 12.29 -10.40 -11.28
N LEU A 253 12.99 -11.48 -11.58
CA LEU A 253 14.43 -11.48 -11.86
C LEU A 253 14.77 -10.80 -13.17
N LYS A 254 13.84 -10.70 -14.11
CA LYS A 254 13.97 -9.99 -15.41
C LYS A 254 15.17 -10.42 -16.24
N ARG A 255 15.55 -11.70 -16.20
CA ARG A 255 16.68 -12.22 -16.95
C ARG A 255 16.25 -12.56 -18.39
N PRO A 256 17.03 -12.18 -19.43
CA PRO A 256 16.69 -12.54 -20.81
C PRO A 256 16.49 -14.04 -21.02
N SER A 257 17.27 -14.87 -20.34
CA SER A 257 17.14 -16.34 -20.37
C SER A 257 15.81 -16.87 -19.81
N SER A 258 15.07 -16.08 -19.00
CA SER A 258 13.78 -16.48 -18.46
C SER A 258 12.64 -16.40 -19.46
N LEU A 259 12.81 -15.65 -20.57
CA LEU A 259 11.72 -15.40 -21.51
C LEU A 259 11.12 -16.69 -22.09
N SER A 260 11.95 -17.66 -22.45
CA SER A 260 11.51 -18.93 -23.03
C SER A 260 10.56 -19.67 -22.07
N VAL A 261 10.94 -19.76 -20.79
CA VAL A 261 10.16 -20.46 -19.76
C VAL A 261 8.87 -19.70 -19.44
N LEU A 262 8.95 -18.36 -19.30
CA LEU A 262 7.76 -17.51 -19.10
C LEU A 262 6.78 -17.66 -20.28
N SER A 263 7.27 -17.71 -21.51
CA SER A 263 6.46 -17.90 -22.72
C SER A 263 5.81 -19.28 -22.76
N GLN A 264 6.54 -20.33 -22.34
CA GLN A 264 6.02 -21.68 -22.26
C GLN A 264 4.89 -21.78 -21.23
N GLY A 265 4.98 -21.07 -20.10
CA GLY A 265 3.94 -21.03 -19.08
C GLY A 265 2.58 -20.55 -19.58
N ILE A 266 2.51 -19.82 -20.71
CA ILE A 266 1.24 -19.43 -21.36
C ILE A 266 0.47 -20.63 -21.92
N TYR A 267 1.13 -21.75 -22.14
CA TYR A 267 0.56 -22.99 -22.68
C TYR A 267 0.36 -24.07 -21.61
N ASP A 268 0.47 -23.71 -20.32
CA ASP A 268 0.29 -24.65 -19.23
C ASP A 268 -1.13 -25.25 -19.25
N PRO A 269 -1.32 -26.55 -18.92
CA PRO A 269 -2.65 -27.14 -18.82
C PRO A 269 -3.55 -26.44 -17.80
N GLU A 270 -2.96 -25.92 -16.71
CA GLU A 270 -3.70 -25.25 -15.63
C GLU A 270 -3.94 -23.76 -15.94
N PRO A 271 -5.21 -23.31 -16.04
CA PRO A 271 -5.51 -21.89 -16.30
C PRO A 271 -4.91 -20.91 -15.26
N SER A 272 -4.78 -21.35 -14.02
CA SER A 272 -4.13 -20.56 -12.96
C SER A 272 -2.66 -20.29 -13.26
N VAL A 273 -1.92 -21.30 -13.76
CA VAL A 273 -0.52 -21.17 -14.16
C VAL A 273 -0.39 -20.29 -15.38
N ARG A 274 -1.27 -20.44 -16.42
CA ARG A 274 -1.29 -19.56 -17.59
C ARG A 274 -1.51 -18.10 -17.21
N ALA A 275 -2.48 -17.84 -16.31
CA ALA A 275 -2.73 -16.47 -15.83
C ALA A 275 -1.51 -15.92 -15.07
N PHE A 276 -0.86 -16.76 -14.28
CA PHE A 276 0.35 -16.38 -13.55
C PHE A 276 1.51 -16.08 -14.49
N ALA A 277 1.71 -16.89 -15.53
CA ALA A 277 2.71 -16.67 -16.57
C ALA A 277 2.47 -15.34 -17.32
N ALA A 278 1.22 -15.03 -17.65
CA ALA A 278 0.85 -13.75 -18.26
C ALA A 278 1.20 -12.56 -17.34
N GLY A 279 0.93 -12.67 -16.04
CA GLY A 279 1.35 -11.68 -15.04
C GLY A 279 2.87 -11.54 -14.94
N ALA A 280 3.59 -12.67 -14.92
CA ALA A 280 5.04 -12.72 -14.83
C ALA A 280 5.72 -12.11 -16.09
N LEU A 281 5.15 -12.28 -17.28
CA LEU A 281 5.60 -11.60 -18.50
C LEU A 281 5.41 -10.08 -18.40
N GLY A 282 4.33 -9.63 -17.78
CA GLY A 282 4.13 -8.21 -17.47
C GLY A 282 5.15 -7.67 -16.47
N ASP A 283 5.54 -8.45 -15.45
CA ASP A 283 6.59 -8.10 -14.48
C ASP A 283 7.98 -8.14 -15.11
N TYR A 284 8.22 -9.09 -16.01
CA TYR A 284 9.42 -9.15 -16.82
C TYR A 284 9.66 -7.82 -17.57
N GLY A 285 8.60 -7.21 -18.09
CA GLY A 285 8.62 -5.81 -18.53
C GLY A 285 9.37 -5.54 -19.82
N GLN A 286 9.63 -6.55 -20.66
CA GLN A 286 10.35 -6.41 -21.92
C GLN A 286 9.42 -6.60 -23.13
N ALA A 287 9.71 -5.90 -24.23
CA ALA A 287 8.93 -5.97 -25.47
C ALA A 287 8.81 -7.40 -26.05
N SER A 288 9.80 -8.25 -25.80
CA SER A 288 9.77 -9.65 -26.19
C SER A 288 8.65 -10.48 -25.56
N GLY A 289 8.02 -9.98 -24.48
CA GLY A 289 6.84 -10.57 -23.86
C GLY A 289 5.54 -10.32 -24.64
N VAL A 290 5.50 -9.41 -25.62
CA VAL A 290 4.27 -9.05 -26.35
C VAL A 290 3.68 -10.24 -27.11
N GLY A 291 4.49 -11.01 -27.83
CA GLY A 291 4.00 -12.15 -28.61
C GLY A 291 3.26 -13.18 -27.76
N PRO A 292 3.88 -13.73 -26.69
CA PRO A 292 3.20 -14.64 -25.77
C PRO A 292 1.94 -14.03 -25.12
N LEU A 293 1.99 -12.77 -24.71
CA LEU A 293 0.82 -12.09 -24.13
C LEU A 293 -0.31 -11.91 -25.16
N THR A 294 0.02 -11.62 -26.43
CA THR A 294 -0.98 -11.55 -27.51
C THR A 294 -1.69 -12.88 -27.69
N HIS A 295 -0.96 -13.99 -27.63
CA HIS A 295 -1.59 -15.32 -27.63
C HIS A 295 -2.55 -15.50 -26.46
N ALA A 296 -2.15 -15.12 -25.25
CA ALA A 296 -2.96 -15.24 -24.05
C ALA A 296 -4.25 -14.39 -24.07
N LEU A 297 -4.38 -13.38 -24.95
CA LEU A 297 -5.63 -12.63 -25.13
C LEU A 297 -6.76 -13.48 -25.75
N GLY A 298 -6.43 -14.58 -26.39
CA GLY A 298 -7.40 -15.54 -26.95
C GLY A 298 -7.67 -16.76 -26.06
N ASP A 299 -7.20 -16.77 -24.81
CA ASP A 299 -7.36 -17.92 -23.91
C ASP A 299 -8.84 -18.18 -23.56
N ASP A 300 -9.20 -19.44 -23.37
CA ASP A 300 -10.56 -19.83 -22.94
C ASP A 300 -10.92 -19.26 -21.58
N SER A 301 -9.94 -19.12 -20.67
CA SER A 301 -10.13 -18.54 -19.35
C SER A 301 -10.17 -17.00 -19.40
N ALA A 302 -11.30 -16.42 -19.01
CA ALA A 302 -11.44 -14.97 -18.87
C ALA A 302 -10.35 -14.36 -17.96
N ARG A 303 -9.93 -15.09 -16.91
CA ARG A 303 -8.86 -14.66 -16.01
C ARG A 303 -7.53 -14.52 -16.74
N VAL A 304 -7.17 -15.46 -17.62
CA VAL A 304 -5.94 -15.38 -18.42
C VAL A 304 -6.00 -14.18 -19.34
N ARG A 305 -7.11 -14.01 -20.08
CA ARG A 305 -7.30 -12.85 -20.97
C ARG A 305 -7.20 -11.51 -20.22
N ALA A 306 -7.82 -11.40 -19.05
CA ALA A 306 -7.78 -10.19 -18.22
C ALA A 306 -6.35 -9.85 -17.78
N VAL A 307 -5.61 -10.83 -17.25
CA VAL A 307 -4.23 -10.63 -16.81
C VAL A 307 -3.32 -10.29 -17.99
N ALA A 308 -3.50 -10.93 -19.14
CA ALA A 308 -2.74 -10.62 -20.35
C ALA A 308 -2.98 -9.18 -20.83
N ALA A 309 -4.26 -8.71 -20.81
CA ALA A 309 -4.61 -7.34 -21.18
C ALA A 309 -3.93 -6.30 -20.26
N THR A 310 -4.02 -6.49 -18.95
CA THR A 310 -3.33 -5.62 -17.97
C THR A 310 -1.82 -5.65 -18.16
N SER A 311 -1.24 -6.83 -18.43
CA SER A 311 0.21 -6.98 -18.64
C SER A 311 0.68 -6.28 -19.89
N LEU A 312 -0.06 -6.36 -21.01
CA LEU A 312 0.25 -5.60 -22.24
C LEU A 312 0.21 -4.09 -22.00
N GLY A 313 -0.77 -3.60 -21.24
CA GLY A 313 -0.80 -2.19 -20.83
C GLY A 313 0.42 -1.78 -20.00
N ARG A 314 0.88 -2.66 -19.10
CA ARG A 314 2.07 -2.43 -18.26
C ARG A 314 3.38 -2.38 -19.06
N LEU A 315 3.46 -3.08 -20.19
CA LEU A 315 4.62 -3.00 -21.08
C LEU A 315 4.78 -1.61 -21.71
N GLY A 316 3.73 -0.80 -21.78
CA GLY A 316 3.80 0.57 -22.29
C GLY A 316 4.05 0.70 -23.79
N ILE A 317 3.78 -0.34 -24.56
CA ILE A 317 4.04 -0.39 -26.01
C ILE A 317 2.78 0.03 -26.76
N HIS A 318 2.82 1.17 -27.45
CA HIS A 318 1.65 1.76 -28.13
C HIS A 318 1.07 0.87 -29.23
N ASP A 319 1.88 0.02 -29.90
CA ASP A 319 1.40 -0.91 -30.92
C ASP A 319 0.40 -1.94 -30.39
N ASN A 320 0.29 -2.10 -29.06
CA ASN A 320 -0.70 -2.97 -28.43
C ASN A 320 -2.11 -2.37 -28.37
N HIS A 321 -2.30 -1.09 -28.75
CA HIS A 321 -3.59 -0.41 -28.74
C HIS A 321 -4.72 -1.18 -29.43
N PRO A 322 -4.57 -1.65 -30.71
CA PRO A 322 -5.64 -2.36 -31.39
C PRO A 322 -6.07 -3.65 -30.67
N LEU A 323 -5.10 -4.36 -30.08
CA LEU A 323 -5.36 -5.59 -29.31
C LEU A 323 -6.21 -5.32 -28.08
N LEU A 324 -5.83 -4.33 -27.28
CA LEU A 324 -6.58 -3.93 -26.10
C LEU A 324 -7.95 -3.34 -26.46
N ARG A 325 -8.04 -2.60 -27.55
CA ARG A 325 -9.31 -2.04 -28.05
C ARG A 325 -10.29 -3.16 -28.43
N ALA A 326 -9.84 -4.25 -29.02
CA ALA A 326 -10.69 -5.40 -29.33
C ALA A 326 -11.28 -6.02 -28.06
N LEU A 327 -10.48 -6.15 -26.99
CA LEU A 327 -10.92 -6.73 -25.71
C LEU A 327 -11.91 -5.86 -24.91
N THR A 328 -12.09 -4.60 -25.25
CA THR A 328 -13.17 -3.79 -24.64
C THR A 328 -14.57 -4.32 -24.99
N ARG A 329 -14.69 -5.27 -25.91
CA ARG A 329 -15.91 -5.96 -26.31
C ARG A 329 -15.92 -7.44 -25.90
N ASP A 330 -15.01 -7.88 -25.04
CA ASP A 330 -14.97 -9.26 -24.53
C ASP A 330 -16.32 -9.63 -23.89
N ALA A 331 -16.66 -10.90 -23.93
CA ALA A 331 -17.87 -11.41 -23.27
C ALA A 331 -17.82 -11.17 -21.75
N ASP A 332 -16.65 -11.28 -21.14
CA ASP A 332 -16.43 -11.10 -19.71
C ASP A 332 -16.17 -9.62 -19.36
N MET A 333 -16.92 -9.10 -18.39
CA MET A 333 -16.82 -7.71 -17.99
C MET A 333 -15.50 -7.37 -17.27
N GLN A 334 -14.88 -8.35 -16.60
CA GLN A 334 -13.59 -8.15 -15.95
C GLN A 334 -12.48 -8.00 -17.01
N VAL A 335 -12.57 -8.77 -18.11
CA VAL A 335 -11.65 -8.61 -19.25
C VAL A 335 -11.82 -7.22 -19.88
N ARG A 336 -13.07 -6.74 -20.04
CA ARG A 336 -13.31 -5.37 -20.53
C ARG A 336 -12.65 -4.32 -19.63
N ALA A 337 -12.81 -4.45 -18.30
CA ALA A 337 -12.19 -3.53 -17.34
C ALA A 337 -10.65 -3.56 -17.41
N SER A 338 -10.05 -4.75 -17.54
CA SER A 338 -8.61 -4.92 -17.70
C SER A 338 -8.10 -4.33 -19.02
N ALA A 339 -8.86 -4.45 -20.11
CA ALA A 339 -8.55 -3.82 -21.37
C ALA A 339 -8.59 -2.27 -21.29
N VAL A 340 -9.60 -1.73 -20.60
CA VAL A 340 -9.69 -0.28 -20.32
C VAL A 340 -8.50 0.19 -19.49
N GLU A 341 -8.11 -0.55 -18.45
CA GLU A 341 -6.88 -0.25 -17.69
C GLU A 341 -5.65 -0.22 -18.58
N GLY A 342 -5.48 -1.23 -19.43
CA GLY A 342 -4.38 -1.31 -20.37
C GLY A 342 -4.32 -0.12 -21.32
N LEU A 343 -5.46 0.29 -21.91
CA LEU A 343 -5.55 1.46 -22.77
C LEU A 343 -5.19 2.76 -22.04
N LEU A 344 -5.70 2.96 -20.83
CA LEU A 344 -5.39 4.13 -20.02
C LEU A 344 -3.89 4.20 -19.67
N ARG A 345 -3.26 3.04 -19.40
CA ARG A 345 -1.79 2.96 -19.19
C ARG A 345 -1.00 3.35 -20.45
N LEU A 346 -1.52 3.05 -21.62
CA LEU A 346 -0.94 3.49 -22.90
C LEU A 346 -1.25 4.96 -23.23
N GLY A 347 -1.96 5.69 -22.37
CA GLY A 347 -2.31 7.09 -22.56
C GLY A 347 -3.56 7.33 -23.42
N ASP A 348 -4.32 6.27 -23.75
CA ASP A 348 -5.58 6.42 -24.49
C ASP A 348 -6.71 6.91 -23.57
N THR A 349 -6.82 8.22 -23.42
CA THR A 349 -7.86 8.86 -22.61
C THR A 349 -9.28 8.64 -23.13
N SER A 350 -9.46 8.25 -24.40
CA SER A 350 -10.78 7.91 -24.94
C SER A 350 -11.41 6.69 -24.23
N ALA A 351 -10.59 5.85 -23.59
CA ALA A 351 -11.06 4.72 -22.77
C ALA A 351 -11.76 5.14 -21.48
N ILE A 352 -11.66 6.41 -21.06
CA ILE A 352 -12.37 6.94 -19.87
C ILE A 352 -13.89 6.82 -20.04
N VAL A 353 -14.40 6.95 -21.26
CA VAL A 353 -15.84 6.78 -21.56
C VAL A 353 -16.28 5.36 -21.22
N LEU A 354 -15.48 4.36 -21.59
CA LEU A 354 -15.75 2.94 -21.28
C LEU A 354 -15.65 2.68 -19.77
N ALA A 355 -14.69 3.29 -19.09
CA ALA A 355 -14.59 3.22 -17.64
C ALA A 355 -15.83 3.82 -16.96
N ALA A 356 -16.37 4.93 -17.47
CA ALA A 356 -17.59 5.57 -16.97
C ALA A 356 -18.84 4.65 -17.10
N GLU A 357 -18.92 3.86 -18.18
CA GLU A 357 -19.97 2.87 -18.36
C GLU A 357 -19.84 1.73 -17.33
N LEU A 358 -18.62 1.19 -17.17
CA LEU A 358 -18.33 0.15 -16.17
C LEU A 358 -18.58 0.64 -14.73
N ALA A 359 -18.33 1.91 -14.45
CA ALA A 359 -18.57 2.54 -13.15
C ALA A 359 -20.06 2.61 -12.76
N LYS A 360 -20.98 2.43 -13.71
CA LYS A 360 -22.43 2.40 -13.49
C LYS A 360 -23.01 0.99 -13.47
N HIS A 361 -22.16 -0.03 -13.59
CA HIS A 361 -22.63 -1.42 -13.71
C HIS A 361 -23.34 -1.87 -12.42
N PRO A 362 -24.43 -2.69 -12.50
CA PRO A 362 -25.14 -3.19 -11.31
C PRO A 362 -24.25 -3.96 -10.33
N ASN A 363 -23.32 -4.76 -10.84
CA ASN A 363 -22.38 -5.53 -10.02
C ASN A 363 -21.29 -4.61 -9.42
N PRO A 364 -21.18 -4.53 -8.07
CA PRO A 364 -20.19 -3.69 -7.40
C PRO A 364 -18.74 -4.09 -7.71
N SER A 365 -18.46 -5.36 -8.01
CA SER A 365 -17.11 -5.79 -8.38
C SER A 365 -16.67 -5.19 -9.72
N ILE A 366 -17.60 -4.99 -10.66
CA ILE A 366 -17.29 -4.33 -11.95
C ILE A 366 -17.08 -2.82 -11.74
N ARG A 367 -17.88 -2.18 -10.87
CA ARG A 367 -17.65 -0.77 -10.52
C ARG A 367 -16.29 -0.58 -9.83
N ALA A 368 -15.91 -1.52 -8.96
CA ALA A 368 -14.58 -1.52 -8.34
C ALA A 368 -13.44 -1.73 -9.36
N ALA A 369 -13.65 -2.61 -10.36
CA ALA A 369 -12.70 -2.80 -11.45
C ALA A 369 -12.55 -1.54 -12.32
N ALA A 370 -13.66 -0.80 -12.56
CA ALA A 370 -13.60 0.50 -13.23
C ALA A 370 -12.77 1.52 -12.42
N ALA A 371 -12.98 1.59 -11.09
CA ALA A 371 -12.17 2.44 -10.23
C ALA A 371 -10.68 2.07 -10.29
N HIS A 372 -10.37 0.77 -10.31
CA HIS A 372 -9.00 0.28 -10.43
C HIS A 372 -8.37 0.70 -11.78
N ALA A 373 -9.10 0.54 -12.87
CA ALA A 373 -8.64 0.95 -14.20
C ALA A 373 -8.34 2.45 -14.29
N LEU A 374 -9.20 3.28 -13.69
CA LEU A 374 -9.04 4.74 -13.65
C LEU A 374 -7.81 5.19 -12.85
N ALA A 375 -7.23 4.34 -11.98
CA ALA A 375 -5.96 4.63 -11.30
C ALA A 375 -4.76 4.73 -12.27
N ALA A 376 -4.93 4.31 -13.52
CA ALA A 376 -3.89 4.35 -14.55
C ALA A 376 -3.72 5.72 -15.22
N THR A 377 -4.56 6.70 -14.90
CA THR A 377 -4.53 8.03 -15.50
C THR A 377 -4.75 9.14 -14.47
N SER A 378 -4.20 10.33 -14.73
CA SER A 378 -4.43 11.55 -13.94
C SER A 378 -5.45 12.52 -14.61
N ASP A 379 -6.17 12.07 -15.63
CA ASP A 379 -7.16 12.87 -16.33
C ASP A 379 -8.28 13.33 -15.37
N LYS A 380 -8.71 14.60 -15.51
CA LYS A 380 -9.72 15.19 -14.62
C LYS A 380 -11.07 14.45 -14.66
N HIS A 381 -11.48 13.96 -15.83
CA HIS A 381 -12.75 13.21 -15.96
C HIS A 381 -12.66 11.86 -15.25
N ALA A 382 -11.48 11.22 -15.24
CA ALA A 382 -11.25 10.02 -14.43
C ALA A 382 -11.41 10.34 -12.94
N VAL A 383 -10.86 11.48 -12.48
CA VAL A 383 -11.03 11.95 -11.09
C VAL A 383 -12.50 12.22 -10.76
N GLU A 384 -13.28 12.82 -11.65
CA GLU A 384 -14.72 13.06 -11.46
C GLU A 384 -15.52 11.75 -11.32
N ILE A 385 -15.19 10.73 -12.14
CA ILE A 385 -15.81 9.41 -12.03
C ILE A 385 -15.45 8.76 -10.68
N LEU A 386 -14.18 8.82 -10.28
CA LEU A 386 -13.73 8.29 -8.99
C LEU A 386 -14.43 9.00 -7.81
N GLN A 387 -14.62 10.33 -7.89
CA GLN A 387 -15.38 11.07 -6.89
C GLN A 387 -16.84 10.60 -6.79
N THR A 388 -17.47 10.25 -7.91
CA THR A 388 -18.81 9.65 -7.91
C THR A 388 -18.80 8.29 -7.23
N LEU A 389 -17.81 7.44 -7.51
CA LEU A 389 -17.66 6.11 -6.90
C LEU A 389 -17.37 6.16 -5.39
N LEU A 390 -16.87 7.26 -4.84
CA LEU A 390 -16.76 7.46 -3.38
C LEU A 390 -18.12 7.49 -2.67
N GLN A 391 -19.20 7.74 -3.39
CA GLN A 391 -20.55 7.75 -2.85
C GLN A 391 -21.28 6.42 -3.08
N ASP A 392 -20.58 5.37 -3.55
CA ASP A 392 -21.17 4.07 -3.79
C ASP A 392 -21.73 3.46 -2.50
N GLN A 393 -22.89 2.82 -2.57
CA GLN A 393 -23.49 2.16 -1.42
C GLN A 393 -22.65 0.97 -0.92
N GLN A 394 -21.93 0.32 -1.83
CA GLN A 394 -21.08 -0.82 -1.50
C GLN A 394 -19.66 -0.35 -1.13
N PRO A 395 -19.03 -0.93 -0.12
CA PRO A 395 -17.71 -0.49 0.33
C PRO A 395 -16.59 -0.75 -0.70
N GLN A 396 -16.70 -1.81 -1.49
CA GLN A 396 -15.66 -2.21 -2.43
C GLN A 396 -15.37 -1.13 -3.51
N PRO A 397 -16.36 -0.60 -4.25
CA PRO A 397 -16.10 0.50 -5.18
C PRO A 397 -15.52 1.75 -4.49
N ARG A 398 -16.02 2.12 -3.28
CA ARG A 398 -15.46 3.24 -2.51
C ARG A 398 -13.98 3.02 -2.20
N LEU A 399 -13.62 1.84 -1.71
CA LEU A 399 -12.24 1.49 -1.37
C LEU A 399 -11.29 1.63 -2.56
N PHE A 400 -11.68 1.09 -3.72
CA PHE A 400 -10.86 1.18 -4.93
C PHE A 400 -10.79 2.62 -5.47
N ALA A 401 -11.87 3.39 -5.36
CA ALA A 401 -11.87 4.80 -5.73
C ALA A 401 -10.90 5.64 -4.87
N VAL A 402 -10.88 5.40 -3.55
CA VAL A 402 -9.92 6.05 -2.64
C VAL A 402 -8.47 5.72 -3.03
N LYS A 403 -8.17 4.45 -3.25
CA LYS A 403 -6.83 4.00 -3.66
C LYS A 403 -6.42 4.58 -5.02
N ALA A 404 -7.36 4.65 -5.97
CA ALA A 404 -7.13 5.24 -7.29
C ALA A 404 -6.83 6.75 -7.20
N LEU A 405 -7.62 7.48 -6.41
CA LEU A 405 -7.39 8.91 -6.18
C LEU A 405 -6.03 9.19 -5.54
N GLY A 406 -5.59 8.36 -4.60
CA GLY A 406 -4.25 8.47 -4.02
C GLY A 406 -3.12 8.36 -5.04
N LYS A 407 -3.32 7.59 -6.11
CA LYS A 407 -2.34 7.37 -7.20
C LYS A 407 -2.47 8.34 -8.36
N SER A 408 -3.58 9.08 -8.47
CA SER A 408 -3.89 9.91 -9.64
C SER A 408 -2.96 11.11 -9.84
N GLY A 409 -2.20 11.51 -8.81
CA GLY A 409 -1.40 12.74 -8.85
C GLY A 409 -2.23 14.03 -8.82
N ALA A 410 -3.56 13.93 -8.79
CA ALA A 410 -4.45 15.08 -8.67
C ALA A 410 -4.43 15.63 -7.23
N PRO A 411 -4.68 16.94 -7.02
CA PRO A 411 -4.71 17.55 -5.69
C PRO A 411 -6.02 17.22 -4.96
N VAL A 412 -6.16 15.98 -4.50
CA VAL A 412 -7.38 15.45 -3.84
C VAL A 412 -7.28 15.41 -2.31
N THR A 413 -6.28 16.03 -1.72
CA THR A 413 -6.09 16.08 -0.26
C THR A 413 -7.35 16.47 0.53
N PRO A 414 -8.12 17.54 0.16
CA PRO A 414 -9.33 17.90 0.89
C PRO A 414 -10.40 16.80 0.85
N LEU A 415 -10.49 16.09 -0.27
CA LEU A 415 -11.41 14.98 -0.44
C LEU A 415 -10.99 13.78 0.41
N LEU A 416 -9.71 13.40 0.39
CA LEU A 416 -9.19 12.30 1.19
C LEU A 416 -9.35 12.56 2.69
N LYS A 417 -9.18 13.81 3.15
CA LYS A 417 -9.47 14.20 4.55
C LYS A 417 -10.92 13.94 4.95
N LYS A 418 -11.87 14.26 4.06
CA LYS A 418 -13.29 13.97 4.32
C LYS A 418 -13.54 12.47 4.45
N ILE A 419 -12.85 11.64 3.67
CA ILE A 419 -12.99 10.17 3.68
C ILE A 419 -12.40 9.56 4.96
N LEU A 420 -11.53 10.24 5.71
CA LEU A 420 -11.11 9.79 7.04
C LEU A 420 -12.29 9.66 8.03
N GLN A 421 -13.48 10.15 7.67
CA GLN A 421 -14.72 10.01 8.45
C GLN A 421 -15.69 8.98 7.85
N ASP A 422 -15.27 8.17 6.86
CA ASP A 422 -16.12 7.10 6.31
C ASP A 422 -16.53 6.12 7.42
N THR A 423 -17.73 5.56 7.31
CA THR A 423 -18.25 4.57 8.26
C THR A 423 -17.43 3.27 8.26
N ASP A 424 -16.84 2.93 7.12
CA ASP A 424 -16.00 1.74 6.94
C ASP A 424 -14.54 2.04 7.32
N VAL A 425 -14.02 1.27 8.28
CA VAL A 425 -12.64 1.43 8.78
C VAL A 425 -11.62 1.21 7.66
N ALA A 426 -11.80 0.21 6.81
CA ALA A 426 -10.85 -0.08 5.73
C ALA A 426 -10.75 1.09 4.72
N ILE A 427 -11.86 1.80 4.51
CA ILE A 427 -11.90 3.00 3.66
C ILE A 427 -11.18 4.17 4.34
N ARG A 428 -11.36 4.38 5.66
CA ARG A 428 -10.59 5.37 6.42
C ARG A 428 -9.09 5.11 6.34
N LEU A 429 -8.67 3.84 6.53
CA LEU A 429 -7.27 3.44 6.42
C LEU A 429 -6.71 3.66 5.00
N ALA A 430 -7.49 3.33 3.97
CA ALA A 430 -7.09 3.59 2.59
C ALA A 430 -6.94 5.09 2.30
N ALA A 431 -7.82 5.95 2.85
CA ALA A 431 -7.70 7.39 2.74
C ALA A 431 -6.42 7.91 3.43
N ALA A 432 -6.13 7.40 4.63
CA ALA A 432 -4.89 7.73 5.35
C ALA A 432 -3.64 7.33 4.55
N GLY A 433 -3.63 6.12 3.97
CA GLY A 433 -2.56 5.67 3.09
C GLY A 433 -2.40 6.54 1.84
N SER A 434 -3.51 6.91 1.21
CA SER A 434 -3.52 7.78 0.03
C SER A 434 -3.03 9.20 0.35
N LEU A 435 -3.37 9.74 1.53
CA LEU A 435 -2.83 11.02 2.02
C LEU A 435 -1.31 10.95 2.20
N LEU A 436 -0.81 9.90 2.85
CA LEU A 436 0.62 9.69 3.04
C LEU A 436 1.37 9.57 1.71
N GLN A 437 0.76 8.93 0.71
CA GLN A 437 1.32 8.83 -0.63
C GLN A 437 1.42 10.19 -1.32
N GLN A 438 0.38 11.01 -1.25
CA GLN A 438 0.39 12.37 -1.82
C GLN A 438 1.39 13.30 -1.12
N LEU A 439 1.53 13.19 0.20
CA LEU A 439 2.49 13.99 0.96
C LEU A 439 3.96 13.64 0.69
N ARG A 440 4.25 12.47 0.09
CA ARG A 440 5.59 12.10 -0.38
C ARG A 440 5.99 12.80 -1.69
N HIS A 441 4.99 13.04 -2.55
CA HIS A 441 5.17 13.70 -3.84
C HIS A 441 4.34 14.98 -3.83
N PRO A 442 4.79 16.06 -3.15
CA PRO A 442 4.06 17.30 -3.23
C PRO A 442 3.94 17.68 -4.71
N THR A 443 2.71 17.73 -5.19
CA THR A 443 2.40 18.21 -6.54
C THR A 443 3.09 19.57 -6.69
N THR A 444 4.13 19.65 -7.50
CA THR A 444 4.70 20.93 -7.89
C THR A 444 3.57 21.72 -8.49
N ALA A 445 3.12 22.76 -7.78
CA ALA A 445 2.16 23.72 -8.34
C ALA A 445 2.68 24.14 -9.72
N PRO A 446 1.81 24.20 -10.75
CA PRO A 446 2.24 24.68 -12.06
C PRO A 446 2.87 26.06 -11.83
N LYS A 447 4.15 26.18 -12.18
CA LYS A 447 4.81 27.50 -12.20
C LYS A 447 3.92 28.36 -13.09
N ALA A 448 3.28 29.37 -12.48
CA ALA A 448 2.60 30.40 -13.22
C ALA A 448 3.61 30.98 -14.24
N ARG A 449 3.30 30.81 -15.52
CA ARG A 449 3.98 31.49 -16.61
C ARG A 449 3.33 32.84 -16.82
#